data_153e091e0d16643dd5c4442852938052
#
_entry.id   153e091e0d16643dd5c4442852938052
#
_cell.length_a   1.000
_cell.length_b   1.000
_cell.length_c   1.000
_cell.angle_alpha   90.00
_cell.angle_beta   90.00
_cell.angle_gamma   90.00
#
_symmetry.space_group_name_H-M   'P 1'
#
loop_
_entity.id
_entity.type
_entity.pdbx_description
1 polymer ?
#
loop_
_entity_poly.entity_id
_entity_poly.type
_entity_poly.pdbx_seq_one_letter_code
_entity_poly.pdbx_strand_id
1 'polypeptide(L)'
;MARDHVRPRVVVSKCLEFEACRWNGLKISSGVVKLLKSHVDFVPVCPEVETGLGVPRPPVRLVSGETGPRLVQSDTGLDHTEKMMAFAGEFLSGLGEVDGFILKERSPSCGMKNVKLYPGPGKVQATSSKNAGFFGKAVLDRFPGFPVEDEGRLLNFTIREHFLTSLFTLARYRRVKAGGRMAELVGFQERHKLILMAYDQEKMRLLGRLTANREKRKFPELVRDYEEILRAALARPPKSGPVINVLTHAFGYFKKELLAAEKEFFLDALERYRSNRIPLGVPVALVRSWIVRFAQSYLNEQYFFDPYPEDLIEVSDSGKGRELR
;
A
#
# COMPACT_ATOMS: atom_id res chain seq x y z
N MET A 1 23.28 4.87 9.02
CA MET A 1 22.42 5.90 9.66
C MET A 1 21.01 5.70 9.16
N ALA A 2 20.02 5.76 10.05
CA ALA A 2 18.59 5.70 9.66
C ALA A 2 18.28 6.88 8.74
N ARG A 3 17.54 6.62 7.65
CA ARG A 3 17.10 7.68 6.73
C ARG A 3 15.93 8.44 7.35
N ASP A 4 15.84 9.72 7.05
CA ASP A 4 14.62 10.48 7.30
C ASP A 4 13.58 10.12 6.23
N HIS A 5 12.53 9.39 6.62
CA HIS A 5 11.45 9.01 5.73
C HIS A 5 10.33 10.05 5.73
N VAL A 6 9.87 10.42 4.53
CA VAL A 6 8.69 11.29 4.40
C VAL A 6 7.48 10.60 5.03
N ARG A 7 6.74 11.30 5.89
CA ARG A 7 5.52 10.78 6.50
C ARG A 7 4.41 10.65 5.45
N PRO A 8 3.91 9.43 5.18
CA PRO A 8 2.76 9.25 4.31
C PRO A 8 1.48 9.81 4.93
N ARG A 9 0.56 10.30 4.10
CA ARG A 9 -0.79 10.68 4.49
C ARG A 9 -1.77 9.57 4.12
N VAL A 10 -2.44 8.96 5.10
CA VAL A 10 -3.23 7.75 4.94
C VAL A 10 -4.64 7.94 5.48
N VAL A 11 -5.65 7.69 4.64
CA VAL A 11 -7.04 7.58 5.10
C VAL A 11 -7.23 6.24 5.79
N VAL A 12 -7.83 6.26 6.98
CA VAL A 12 -8.04 5.07 7.79
C VAL A 12 -9.47 4.98 8.30
N SER A 13 -10.05 3.78 8.32
CA SER A 13 -11.34 3.56 8.99
C SER A 13 -11.22 3.91 10.48
N LYS A 14 -11.96 4.91 10.94
CA LYS A 14 -11.84 5.56 12.27
C LYS A 14 -11.97 4.59 13.44
N CYS A 15 -12.74 3.49 13.25
CA CYS A 15 -12.86 2.43 14.25
C CYS A 15 -11.57 1.62 14.48
N LEU A 16 -10.56 1.73 13.60
CA LEU A 16 -9.25 1.11 13.75
C LEU A 16 -8.34 2.02 14.57
N GLU A 17 -8.23 1.79 15.86
CA GLU A 17 -7.36 2.50 16.82
C GLU A 17 -7.70 3.98 17.15
N PHE A 18 -8.70 4.63 16.51
CA PHE A 18 -8.96 6.05 16.72
C PHE A 18 -10.19 6.29 17.61
N GLU A 19 -11.35 5.71 17.27
CA GLU A 19 -12.59 5.99 17.98
C GLU A 19 -13.50 4.75 18.10
N ALA A 20 -14.29 4.70 19.18
CA ALA A 20 -15.27 3.66 19.43
C ALA A 20 -16.56 3.90 18.62
N CYS A 21 -16.45 3.92 17.29
CA CYS A 21 -17.50 4.34 16.37
C CYS A 21 -18.14 3.18 15.58
N ARG A 22 -17.92 1.93 15.97
CA ARG A 22 -18.61 0.77 15.38
C ARG A 22 -20.10 0.76 15.77
N TRP A 23 -20.87 -0.03 15.02
CA TRP A 23 -22.29 -0.23 15.28
C TRP A 23 -22.60 -0.62 16.75
N ASN A 24 -21.72 -1.36 17.42
CA ASN A 24 -21.84 -1.79 18.82
C ASN A 24 -21.10 -0.89 19.81
N GLY A 25 -20.68 0.31 19.42
CA GLY A 25 -19.96 1.23 20.28
C GLY A 25 -18.53 0.82 20.64
N LEU A 26 -17.92 -0.15 19.95
CA LEU A 26 -16.56 -0.60 20.21
C LEU A 26 -15.54 -0.01 19.24
N LYS A 27 -14.29 -0.03 19.65
CA LYS A 27 -13.09 0.22 18.84
C LYS A 27 -12.40 -1.10 18.52
N ILE A 28 -11.71 -1.17 17.39
CA ILE A 28 -10.92 -2.34 16.98
C ILE A 28 -9.45 -2.04 17.23
N SER A 29 -8.78 -2.93 17.98
CA SER A 29 -7.34 -2.89 18.08
C SER A 29 -6.70 -3.49 16.83
N SER A 30 -5.71 -2.76 16.27
CA SER A 30 -4.93 -3.17 15.11
C SER A 30 -3.45 -2.87 15.36
N GLY A 31 -2.65 -3.92 15.57
CA GLY A 31 -1.21 -3.78 15.80
C GLY A 31 -0.51 -2.98 14.70
N VAL A 32 -0.84 -3.25 13.44
CA VAL A 32 -0.26 -2.54 12.29
C VAL A 32 -0.61 -1.06 12.29
N VAL A 33 -1.89 -0.68 12.51
CA VAL A 33 -2.28 0.73 12.58
C VAL A 33 -1.63 1.43 13.75
N LYS A 34 -1.52 0.74 14.91
CA LYS A 34 -0.85 1.24 16.10
C LYS A 34 0.63 1.54 15.86
N LEU A 35 1.33 0.62 15.21
CA LEU A 35 2.73 0.77 14.85
C LEU A 35 2.95 1.94 13.88
N LEU A 36 2.04 2.11 12.92
CA LEU A 36 2.12 3.17 11.91
C LEU A 36 1.87 4.58 12.47
N LYS A 37 1.28 4.75 13.66
CA LYS A 37 0.95 6.08 14.21
C LYS A 37 2.16 7.02 14.36
N SER A 38 3.34 6.49 14.65
CA SER A 38 4.58 7.26 14.77
C SER A 38 5.17 7.70 13.40
N HIS A 39 4.77 7.04 12.30
CA HIS A 39 5.38 7.20 10.98
C HIS A 39 4.45 7.76 9.91
N VAL A 40 3.15 7.88 10.20
CA VAL A 40 2.10 8.19 9.23
C VAL A 40 1.17 9.28 9.75
N ASP A 41 0.77 10.21 8.89
CA ASP A 41 -0.25 11.20 9.16
C ASP A 41 -1.61 10.62 8.75
N PHE A 42 -2.41 10.21 9.75
CA PHE A 42 -3.70 9.59 9.51
C PHE A 42 -4.82 10.59 9.32
N VAL A 43 -5.75 10.28 8.39
CA VAL A 43 -7.04 10.94 8.19
C VAL A 43 -8.13 9.93 8.57
N PRO A 44 -8.57 9.88 9.84
CA PRO A 44 -9.58 8.91 10.28
C PRO A 44 -10.97 9.30 9.78
N VAL A 45 -11.72 8.33 9.22
CA VAL A 45 -13.09 8.53 8.74
C VAL A 45 -13.99 7.35 9.12
N CYS A 46 -15.21 7.62 9.54
CA CYS A 46 -16.26 6.62 9.70
C CYS A 46 -17.46 6.99 8.83
N PRO A 47 -17.59 6.44 7.62
CA PRO A 47 -18.68 6.81 6.71
C PRO A 47 -20.09 6.61 7.30
N GLU A 48 -20.25 5.63 8.18
CA GLU A 48 -21.54 5.37 8.83
C GLU A 48 -21.90 6.46 9.85
N VAL A 49 -20.95 6.97 10.61
CA VAL A 49 -21.18 8.08 11.56
C VAL A 49 -21.40 9.39 10.81
N GLU A 50 -20.58 9.65 9.80
CA GLU A 50 -20.67 10.88 8.99
C GLU A 50 -22.00 10.99 8.21
N THR A 51 -22.61 9.85 7.88
CA THR A 51 -23.96 9.81 7.27
C THR A 51 -25.12 9.88 8.28
N GLY A 52 -24.83 10.10 9.57
CA GLY A 52 -25.80 10.32 10.63
C GLY A 52 -26.37 9.06 11.29
N LEU A 53 -25.69 7.91 11.14
CA LEU A 53 -26.16 6.64 11.71
C LEU A 53 -25.98 6.51 13.24
N GLY A 54 -25.22 7.42 13.86
CA GLY A 54 -25.00 7.40 15.32
C GLY A 54 -24.14 6.25 15.85
N VAL A 55 -23.96 6.21 17.19
CA VAL A 55 -23.24 5.16 17.94
C VAL A 55 -23.88 5.03 19.33
N PRO A 56 -24.28 3.83 19.81
CA PRO A 56 -24.40 2.59 19.04
C PRO A 56 -25.55 2.66 18.01
N ARG A 57 -25.62 1.73 17.07
CA ARG A 57 -26.66 1.68 16.03
C ARG A 57 -26.97 0.25 15.61
N PRO A 58 -28.16 -0.04 15.07
CA PRO A 58 -28.42 -1.27 14.38
C PRO A 58 -27.44 -1.43 13.20
N PRO A 59 -26.90 -2.65 12.96
CA PRO A 59 -25.90 -2.86 11.92
C PRO A 59 -26.51 -2.66 10.51
N VAL A 60 -25.72 -2.12 9.61
CA VAL A 60 -26.03 -2.06 8.18
C VAL A 60 -25.45 -3.26 7.45
N ARG A 61 -26.04 -3.64 6.33
CA ARG A 61 -25.58 -4.72 5.45
C ARG A 61 -25.83 -4.42 3.98
N LEU A 62 -25.10 -5.10 3.09
CA LEU A 62 -25.43 -5.07 1.67
C LEU A 62 -26.60 -6.02 1.40
N VAL A 63 -27.62 -5.52 0.75
CA VAL A 63 -28.81 -6.26 0.34
C VAL A 63 -28.95 -6.18 -1.17
N SER A 64 -29.39 -7.27 -1.81
CA SER A 64 -29.68 -7.29 -3.25
C SER A 64 -30.82 -6.33 -3.57
N GLY A 65 -30.66 -5.48 -4.58
CA GLY A 65 -31.69 -4.63 -5.14
C GLY A 65 -31.80 -4.85 -6.66
N GLU A 66 -32.81 -4.27 -7.29
CA GLU A 66 -33.09 -4.43 -8.73
C GLU A 66 -31.92 -3.92 -9.60
N THR A 67 -31.30 -2.80 -9.22
CA THR A 67 -30.21 -2.17 -9.98
C THR A 67 -28.83 -2.43 -9.39
N GLY A 68 -28.73 -3.23 -8.33
CA GLY A 68 -27.46 -3.54 -7.66
C GLY A 68 -27.58 -3.58 -6.13
N PRO A 69 -26.44 -3.73 -5.41
CA PRO A 69 -26.46 -3.78 -3.95
C PRO A 69 -26.96 -2.47 -3.34
N ARG A 70 -27.69 -2.58 -2.22
CA ARG A 70 -28.16 -1.47 -1.39
C ARG A 70 -27.61 -1.60 0.02
N LEU A 71 -27.37 -0.48 0.68
CA LEU A 71 -26.93 -0.42 2.08
C LEU A 71 -28.15 -0.24 2.99
N VAL A 72 -28.57 -1.33 3.62
CA VAL A 72 -29.81 -1.35 4.40
C VAL A 72 -29.52 -1.65 5.87
N GLN A 73 -30.18 -0.93 6.78
CA GLN A 73 -30.10 -1.20 8.20
C GLN A 73 -30.95 -2.44 8.54
N SER A 74 -30.33 -3.41 9.22
CA SER A 74 -30.91 -4.76 9.39
C SER A 74 -32.27 -4.78 10.13
N ASP A 75 -32.40 -3.95 11.15
CA ASP A 75 -33.53 -4.02 12.09
C ASP A 75 -34.67 -3.07 11.69
N THR A 76 -34.36 -1.95 11.05
CA THR A 76 -35.32 -0.92 10.66
C THR A 76 -35.75 -1.02 9.19
N GLY A 77 -34.93 -1.71 8.35
CA GLY A 77 -35.14 -1.75 6.90
C GLY A 77 -34.80 -0.44 6.18
N LEU A 78 -34.32 0.59 6.89
CA LEU A 78 -33.97 1.87 6.30
C LEU A 78 -32.81 1.74 5.33
N ASP A 79 -32.94 2.35 4.16
CA ASP A 79 -31.94 2.40 3.12
C ASP A 79 -31.05 3.63 3.25
N HIS A 80 -29.75 3.39 3.34
CA HIS A 80 -28.71 4.42 3.47
C HIS A 80 -27.82 4.53 2.22
N THR A 81 -28.20 3.89 1.11
CA THR A 81 -27.39 3.81 -0.11
C THR A 81 -27.02 5.19 -0.64
N GLU A 82 -28.03 6.03 -0.90
CA GLU A 82 -27.82 7.35 -1.50
C GLU A 82 -26.99 8.27 -0.58
N LYS A 83 -27.30 8.29 0.72
CA LYS A 83 -26.55 9.08 1.69
C LYS A 83 -25.09 8.65 1.77
N MET A 84 -24.82 7.35 1.74
CA MET A 84 -23.46 6.80 1.76
C MET A 84 -22.70 7.12 0.47
N MET A 85 -23.36 7.05 -0.69
CA MET A 85 -22.74 7.39 -1.98
C MET A 85 -22.44 8.88 -2.08
N ALA A 86 -23.37 9.74 -1.65
CA ALA A 86 -23.16 11.20 -1.62
C ALA A 86 -22.00 11.58 -0.70
N PHE A 87 -21.98 11.05 0.53
CA PHE A 87 -20.86 11.25 1.46
C PHE A 87 -19.53 10.79 0.88
N ALA A 88 -19.47 9.57 0.32
CA ALA A 88 -18.25 9.05 -0.26
C ALA A 88 -17.73 9.95 -1.39
N GLY A 89 -18.62 10.41 -2.27
CA GLY A 89 -18.29 11.33 -3.35
C GLY A 89 -17.75 12.67 -2.85
N GLU A 90 -18.41 13.27 -1.88
CA GLU A 90 -18.03 14.56 -1.28
C GLU A 90 -16.69 14.44 -0.52
N PHE A 91 -16.58 13.49 0.39
CA PHE A 91 -15.37 13.27 1.18
C PHE A 91 -14.15 13.04 0.30
N LEU A 92 -14.24 12.12 -0.68
CA LEU A 92 -13.12 11.80 -1.55
C LEU A 92 -12.78 12.95 -2.51
N SER A 93 -13.72 13.82 -2.85
CA SER A 93 -13.47 15.01 -3.67
C SER A 93 -12.76 16.12 -2.89
N GLY A 94 -13.08 16.28 -1.60
CA GLY A 94 -12.45 17.25 -0.70
C GLY A 94 -11.15 16.77 -0.04
N LEU A 95 -10.73 15.54 -0.28
CA LEU A 95 -9.67 14.91 0.52
C LEU A 95 -8.27 15.49 0.34
N GLY A 96 -7.96 16.22 -0.71
CA GLY A 96 -6.59 16.63 -1.03
C GLY A 96 -5.65 15.44 -1.32
N GLU A 97 -4.34 15.66 -1.28
CA GLU A 97 -3.36 14.60 -1.59
C GLU A 97 -3.23 13.59 -0.46
N VAL A 98 -3.31 12.31 -0.80
CA VAL A 98 -3.06 11.17 0.10
C VAL A 98 -2.16 10.15 -0.59
N ASP A 99 -1.52 9.29 0.21
CA ASP A 99 -0.58 8.30 -0.30
C ASP A 99 -1.15 6.87 -0.23
N GLY A 100 -2.25 6.64 0.51
CA GLY A 100 -2.88 5.32 0.60
C GLY A 100 -4.05 5.26 1.57
N PHE A 101 -4.61 4.05 1.73
CA PHE A 101 -5.82 3.78 2.50
C PHE A 101 -5.68 2.49 3.32
N ILE A 102 -6.16 2.52 4.58
CA ILE A 102 -6.33 1.34 5.43
C ILE A 102 -7.79 1.26 5.85
N LEU A 103 -8.52 0.33 5.28
CA LEU A 103 -9.97 0.24 5.44
C LEU A 103 -10.36 -0.95 6.31
N LYS A 104 -11.52 -0.85 7.01
CA LYS A 104 -12.06 -1.96 7.81
C LYS A 104 -12.48 -3.12 6.92
N GLU A 105 -11.85 -4.30 7.13
CA GLU A 105 -12.21 -5.52 6.39
C GLU A 105 -13.69 -5.87 6.54
N ARG A 106 -14.30 -6.41 5.47
CA ARG A 106 -15.68 -6.95 5.43
C ARG A 106 -16.77 -5.99 5.88
N SER A 107 -16.48 -4.71 6.10
CA SER A 107 -17.49 -3.71 6.41
C SER A 107 -18.36 -3.45 5.18
N PRO A 108 -19.70 -3.37 5.31
CA PRO A 108 -20.60 -3.03 4.21
C PRO A 108 -20.37 -1.60 3.70
N SER A 109 -19.74 -0.75 4.50
CA SER A 109 -19.33 0.61 4.12
C SER A 109 -17.88 0.67 3.66
N CYS A 110 -16.92 0.29 4.51
CA CYS A 110 -15.48 0.47 4.27
C CYS A 110 -14.80 -0.69 3.52
N GLY A 111 -15.38 -1.90 3.51
CA GLY A 111 -14.68 -3.09 3.01
C GLY A 111 -14.29 -2.98 1.53
N MET A 112 -13.02 -3.19 1.23
CA MET A 112 -12.53 -3.16 -0.17
C MET A 112 -12.91 -4.42 -0.96
N LYS A 113 -13.17 -5.53 -0.27
CA LYS A 113 -13.56 -6.83 -0.85
C LYS A 113 -14.13 -7.77 0.22
N ASN A 114 -14.63 -8.91 -0.20
CA ASN A 114 -15.15 -9.97 0.67
C ASN A 114 -16.32 -9.52 1.57
N VAL A 115 -17.06 -8.50 1.16
CA VAL A 115 -18.26 -8.05 1.85
C VAL A 115 -19.44 -8.97 1.50
N LYS A 116 -20.19 -9.39 2.52
CA LYS A 116 -21.36 -10.25 2.35
C LYS A 116 -22.53 -9.49 1.73
N LEU A 117 -23.18 -10.09 0.73
CA LEU A 117 -24.44 -9.63 0.14
C LEU A 117 -25.54 -10.56 0.61
N TYR A 118 -26.66 -9.99 1.01
CA TYR A 118 -27.83 -10.70 1.51
C TYR A 118 -29.04 -10.52 0.56
N PRO A 119 -29.95 -11.49 0.48
CA PRO A 119 -31.17 -11.36 -0.37
C PRO A 119 -32.16 -10.33 0.16
N GLY A 120 -32.09 -9.99 1.46
CA GLY A 120 -32.96 -9.03 2.12
C GLY A 120 -32.45 -8.62 3.51
N PRO A 121 -33.14 -7.67 4.17
CA PRO A 121 -32.89 -7.34 5.57
C PRO A 121 -33.35 -8.51 6.47
N GLY A 122 -32.88 -8.57 7.71
CA GLY A 122 -33.26 -9.60 8.68
C GLY A 122 -32.29 -10.80 8.76
N LYS A 123 -32.75 -11.89 9.40
CA LYS A 123 -31.94 -13.10 9.68
C LYS A 123 -31.92 -14.06 8.49
N VAL A 124 -31.19 -13.71 7.42
CA VAL A 124 -31.07 -14.52 6.21
C VAL A 124 -29.61 -14.85 5.94
N GLN A 125 -29.35 -15.91 5.18
CA GLN A 125 -28.00 -16.28 4.77
C GLN A 125 -27.50 -15.37 3.64
N ALA A 126 -26.20 -15.10 3.62
CA ALA A 126 -25.59 -14.34 2.54
C ALA A 126 -25.57 -15.15 1.23
N THR A 127 -25.91 -14.51 0.12
CA THR A 127 -25.87 -15.09 -1.23
C THR A 127 -24.49 -15.01 -1.87
N SER A 128 -23.69 -14.03 -1.48
CA SER A 128 -22.34 -13.79 -2.01
C SER A 128 -21.45 -13.13 -0.96
N SER A 129 -20.14 -13.32 -1.08
CA SER A 129 -19.12 -12.62 -0.28
C SER A 129 -18.03 -11.98 -1.14
N LYS A 130 -18.33 -11.65 -2.40
CA LYS A 130 -17.35 -11.08 -3.37
C LYS A 130 -17.50 -9.57 -3.58
N ASN A 131 -18.32 -8.88 -2.79
CA ASN A 131 -18.60 -7.47 -2.96
C ASN A 131 -17.61 -6.59 -2.20
N ALA A 132 -17.59 -5.30 -2.56
CA ALA A 132 -16.99 -4.22 -1.78
C ALA A 132 -18.09 -3.42 -1.08
N GLY A 133 -17.77 -2.77 0.02
CA GLY A 133 -18.60 -1.78 0.66
C GLY A 133 -18.65 -0.48 -0.15
N PHE A 134 -19.68 0.34 0.06
CA PHE A 134 -19.90 1.53 -0.77
C PHE A 134 -18.75 2.53 -0.75
N PHE A 135 -18.26 2.90 0.43
CA PHE A 135 -17.09 3.78 0.56
C PHE A 135 -15.81 3.09 0.06
N GLY A 136 -15.61 1.80 0.41
CA GLY A 136 -14.47 1.04 -0.07
C GLY A 136 -14.42 0.94 -1.60
N LYS A 137 -15.58 0.72 -2.25
CA LYS A 137 -15.70 0.73 -3.71
C LYS A 137 -15.37 2.11 -4.30
N ALA A 138 -15.93 3.18 -3.73
CA ALA A 138 -15.66 4.54 -4.19
C ALA A 138 -14.17 4.91 -4.09
N VAL A 139 -13.46 4.44 -3.04
CA VAL A 139 -12.00 4.58 -2.92
C VAL A 139 -11.29 3.86 -4.06
N LEU A 140 -11.62 2.60 -4.33
CA LEU A 140 -10.98 1.82 -5.38
C LEU A 140 -11.20 2.40 -6.77
N ASP A 141 -12.40 2.92 -7.04
CA ASP A 141 -12.77 3.53 -8.33
C ASP A 141 -12.05 4.88 -8.55
N ARG A 142 -11.90 5.70 -7.48
CA ARG A 142 -11.32 7.04 -7.59
C ARG A 142 -9.79 7.07 -7.48
N PHE A 143 -9.19 6.10 -6.78
CA PHE A 143 -7.75 6.03 -6.52
C PHE A 143 -7.11 4.77 -7.14
N PRO A 144 -7.24 4.55 -8.47
CA PRO A 144 -6.65 3.39 -9.10
C PRO A 144 -5.12 3.40 -8.97
N GLY A 145 -4.56 2.24 -8.58
CA GLY A 145 -3.12 2.08 -8.40
C GLY A 145 -2.52 2.66 -7.11
N PHE A 146 -3.34 3.26 -6.25
CA PHE A 146 -2.90 3.59 -4.89
C PHE A 146 -2.83 2.34 -4.00
N PRO A 147 -1.97 2.31 -2.98
CA PRO A 147 -1.98 1.26 -1.97
C PRO A 147 -3.25 1.37 -1.12
N VAL A 148 -4.14 0.39 -1.28
CA VAL A 148 -5.38 0.25 -0.52
C VAL A 148 -5.39 -1.14 0.10
N GLU A 149 -5.38 -1.22 1.43
CA GLU A 149 -5.40 -2.50 2.15
C GLU A 149 -6.38 -2.49 3.33
N ASP A 150 -6.68 -3.66 3.85
CA ASP A 150 -7.42 -3.81 5.10
C ASP A 150 -6.53 -4.32 6.24
N GLU A 151 -6.92 -4.05 7.47
CA GLU A 151 -6.15 -4.38 8.67
C GLU A 151 -5.90 -5.88 8.82
N GLY A 152 -6.80 -6.72 8.31
CA GLY A 152 -6.65 -8.17 8.37
C GLY A 152 -5.66 -8.68 7.33
N ARG A 153 -5.59 -8.07 6.15
CA ARG A 153 -4.61 -8.43 5.13
C ARG A 153 -3.22 -7.94 5.46
N LEU A 154 -3.10 -6.79 6.11
CA LEU A 154 -1.81 -6.26 6.58
C LEU A 154 -1.13 -7.12 7.66
N LEU A 155 -1.82 -8.14 8.23
CA LEU A 155 -1.18 -9.15 9.06
C LEU A 155 -0.29 -10.11 8.27
N ASN A 156 -0.49 -10.24 6.96
CA ASN A 156 0.40 -11.02 6.10
C ASN A 156 1.65 -10.19 5.77
N PHE A 157 2.83 -10.76 6.04
CA PHE A 157 4.11 -10.09 5.89
C PHE A 157 4.34 -9.56 4.47
N THR A 158 4.14 -10.37 3.44
CA THR A 158 4.38 -9.97 2.03
C THR A 158 3.43 -8.87 1.56
N ILE A 159 2.15 -8.93 1.97
CA ILE A 159 1.18 -7.87 1.68
C ILE A 159 1.60 -6.57 2.37
N ARG A 160 2.01 -6.65 3.62
CA ARG A 160 2.45 -5.51 4.41
C ARG A 160 3.72 -4.86 3.84
N GLU A 161 4.73 -5.65 3.47
CA GLU A 161 5.94 -5.13 2.82
C GLU A 161 5.64 -4.40 1.52
N HIS A 162 4.78 -4.99 0.67
CA HIS A 162 4.37 -4.35 -0.57
C HIS A 162 3.60 -3.04 -0.32
N PHE A 163 2.65 -3.06 0.61
CA PHE A 163 1.89 -1.88 1.01
C PHE A 163 2.79 -0.76 1.51
N LEU A 164 3.69 -1.06 2.44
CA LEU A 164 4.61 -0.08 3.02
C LEU A 164 5.59 0.47 1.97
N THR A 165 6.19 -0.38 1.14
CA THR A 165 7.09 0.05 0.07
C THR A 165 6.39 1.00 -0.90
N SER A 166 5.16 0.67 -1.32
CA SER A 166 4.37 1.51 -2.22
C SER A 166 3.96 2.83 -1.56
N LEU A 167 3.48 2.75 -0.32
CA LEU A 167 3.03 3.89 0.48
C LEU A 167 4.14 4.94 0.65
N PHE A 168 5.31 4.51 1.14
CA PHE A 168 6.44 5.41 1.36
C PHE A 168 7.06 5.91 0.05
N THR A 169 7.01 5.13 -1.02
CA THR A 169 7.43 5.58 -2.36
C THR A 169 6.53 6.70 -2.87
N LEU A 170 5.20 6.56 -2.76
CA LEU A 170 4.26 7.60 -3.17
C LEU A 170 4.37 8.86 -2.30
N ALA A 171 4.59 8.72 -0.99
CA ALA A 171 4.82 9.86 -0.10
C ALA A 171 6.07 10.67 -0.50
N ARG A 172 7.18 9.99 -0.82
CA ARG A 172 8.38 10.65 -1.35
C ARG A 172 8.11 11.32 -2.69
N TYR A 173 7.33 10.69 -3.55
CA TYR A 173 6.96 11.27 -4.83
C TYR A 173 6.07 12.51 -4.67
N ARG A 174 5.08 12.48 -3.77
CA ARG A 174 4.24 13.65 -3.42
C ARG A 174 5.10 14.85 -3.00
N ARG A 175 6.15 14.63 -2.19
CA ARG A 175 7.11 15.70 -1.83
C ARG A 175 7.85 16.26 -3.04
N VAL A 176 8.30 15.41 -3.96
CA VAL A 176 8.97 15.84 -5.20
C VAL A 176 8.01 16.67 -6.08
N LYS A 177 6.77 16.22 -6.21
CA LYS A 177 5.73 16.93 -6.96
C LYS A 177 5.48 18.32 -6.38
N ALA A 178 5.38 18.44 -5.06
CA ALA A 178 5.20 19.72 -4.37
C ALA A 178 6.41 20.64 -4.50
N GLY A 179 7.63 20.12 -4.60
CA GLY A 179 8.87 20.89 -4.77
C GLY A 179 9.02 21.54 -6.14
N GLY A 180 8.34 21.04 -7.16
CA GLY A 180 8.25 21.69 -8.49
C GLY A 180 9.55 21.71 -9.31
N ARG A 181 10.58 20.94 -8.93
CA ARG A 181 11.93 21.02 -9.52
C ARG A 181 12.32 19.74 -10.25
N MET A 182 12.78 19.86 -11.50
CA MET A 182 13.25 18.72 -12.29
C MET A 182 14.40 17.93 -11.62
N ALA A 183 15.33 18.62 -10.96
CA ALA A 183 16.44 17.97 -10.25
C ALA A 183 15.95 17.01 -9.15
N GLU A 184 14.86 17.36 -8.46
CA GLU A 184 14.25 16.48 -7.44
C GLU A 184 13.63 15.23 -8.07
N LEU A 185 12.99 15.36 -9.23
CA LEU A 185 12.40 14.24 -9.96
C LEU A 185 13.49 13.30 -10.50
N VAL A 186 14.58 13.84 -11.03
CA VAL A 186 15.75 13.07 -11.46
C VAL A 186 16.36 12.31 -10.28
N GLY A 187 16.60 12.99 -9.15
CA GLY A 187 17.11 12.37 -7.94
C GLY A 187 16.14 11.31 -7.33
N PHE A 188 14.83 11.53 -7.47
CA PHE A 188 13.84 10.52 -7.10
C PHE A 188 13.98 9.26 -7.97
N GLN A 189 13.99 9.42 -9.30
CA GLN A 189 14.17 8.32 -10.25
C GLN A 189 15.46 7.54 -9.97
N GLU A 190 16.55 8.23 -9.73
CA GLU A 190 17.85 7.62 -9.45
C GLU A 190 17.82 6.78 -8.17
N ARG A 191 17.32 7.32 -7.07
CA ARG A 191 17.26 6.62 -5.77
C ARG A 191 16.20 5.51 -5.70
N HIS A 192 15.17 5.52 -6.58
CA HIS A 192 14.16 4.48 -6.66
C HIS A 192 14.38 3.49 -7.80
N LYS A 193 15.48 3.62 -8.55
CA LYS A 193 15.76 2.79 -9.72
C LYS A 193 15.71 1.29 -9.41
N LEU A 194 16.28 0.84 -8.31
CA LEU A 194 16.31 -0.58 -7.94
C LEU A 194 14.93 -1.08 -7.47
N ILE A 195 14.12 -0.27 -6.75
CA ILE A 195 12.72 -0.61 -6.47
C ILE A 195 11.96 -0.80 -7.78
N LEU A 196 12.00 0.19 -8.64
CA LEU A 196 11.28 0.15 -9.92
C LEU A 196 11.72 -1.01 -10.81
N MET A 197 13.01 -1.35 -10.79
CA MET A 197 13.55 -2.51 -11.51
C MET A 197 13.02 -3.83 -10.94
N ALA A 198 12.83 -3.93 -9.62
CA ALA A 198 12.25 -5.10 -8.97
C ALA A 198 10.74 -5.25 -9.28
N TYR A 199 10.02 -4.14 -9.35
CA TYR A 199 8.57 -4.13 -9.59
C TYR A 199 8.22 -4.28 -11.09
N ASP A 200 8.76 -3.39 -11.94
CA ASP A 200 8.49 -3.37 -13.38
C ASP A 200 9.62 -2.68 -14.14
N GLN A 201 10.47 -3.47 -14.78
CA GLN A 201 11.63 -2.96 -15.49
C GLN A 201 11.28 -2.13 -16.74
N GLU A 202 10.15 -2.42 -17.40
CA GLU A 202 9.71 -1.64 -18.56
C GLU A 202 9.25 -0.26 -18.12
N LYS A 203 8.42 -0.19 -17.09
CA LYS A 203 7.97 1.09 -16.52
C LYS A 203 9.12 1.88 -15.91
N MET A 204 10.09 1.23 -15.26
CA MET A 204 11.32 1.88 -14.82
C MET A 204 12.04 2.59 -15.97
N ARG A 205 12.15 1.96 -17.15
CA ARG A 205 12.76 2.57 -18.33
C ARG A 205 11.91 3.72 -18.90
N LEU A 206 10.58 3.59 -18.89
CA LEU A 206 9.66 4.66 -19.28
C LEU A 206 9.83 5.89 -18.38
N LEU A 207 9.82 5.69 -17.07
CA LEU A 207 10.04 6.74 -16.07
C LEU A 207 11.41 7.42 -16.24
N GLY A 208 12.47 6.64 -16.55
CA GLY A 208 13.79 7.17 -16.86
C GLY A 208 13.81 8.04 -18.13
N ARG A 209 13.03 7.69 -19.16
CA ARG A 209 12.88 8.54 -20.36
C ARG A 209 12.14 9.84 -20.06
N LEU A 210 11.09 9.80 -19.21
CA LEU A 210 10.38 11.00 -18.78
C LEU A 210 11.31 11.95 -18.00
N THR A 211 12.13 11.44 -17.10
CA THR A 211 13.05 12.28 -16.34
C THR A 211 14.17 12.88 -17.20
N ALA A 212 14.56 12.22 -18.28
CA ALA A 212 15.50 12.79 -19.27
C ALA A 212 14.92 13.99 -20.02
N ASN A 213 13.61 14.13 -20.05
CA ASN A 213 12.82 15.25 -20.60
C ASN A 213 13.40 15.85 -21.90
N ARG A 214 13.74 15.01 -22.87
CA ARG A 214 14.35 15.44 -24.15
C ARG A 214 13.45 16.40 -24.95
N GLU A 215 12.12 16.29 -24.76
CA GLU A 215 11.11 17.12 -25.41
C GLU A 215 10.90 18.47 -24.70
N LYS A 216 11.63 18.74 -23.61
CA LYS A 216 11.53 19.99 -22.80
C LYS A 216 10.11 20.30 -22.34
N ARG A 217 9.35 19.27 -21.98
CA ARG A 217 7.97 19.39 -21.46
C ARG A 217 7.96 20.16 -20.13
N LYS A 218 6.83 20.83 -19.85
CA LYS A 218 6.63 21.55 -18.59
C LYS A 218 6.53 20.56 -17.41
N PHE A 219 7.09 20.94 -16.28
CA PHE A 219 7.12 20.10 -15.08
C PHE A 219 5.75 19.57 -14.64
N PRO A 220 4.64 20.39 -14.60
CA PRO A 220 3.32 19.88 -14.20
C PRO A 220 2.74 18.79 -15.09
N GLU A 221 3.03 18.81 -16.38
CA GLU A 221 2.60 17.77 -17.31
C GLU A 221 3.40 16.47 -17.09
N LEU A 222 4.71 16.63 -16.96
CA LEU A 222 5.63 15.54 -16.80
C LEU A 222 5.41 14.75 -15.49
N VAL A 223 5.17 15.46 -14.37
CA VAL A 223 4.91 14.78 -13.08
C VAL A 223 3.57 14.06 -13.07
N ARG A 224 2.56 14.55 -13.78
CA ARG A 224 1.28 13.84 -13.91
C ARG A 224 1.45 12.49 -14.60
N ASP A 225 2.13 12.49 -15.76
CA ASP A 225 2.38 11.26 -16.51
C ASP A 225 3.33 10.32 -15.76
N TYR A 226 4.31 10.89 -15.06
CA TYR A 226 5.21 10.12 -14.20
C TYR A 226 4.44 9.42 -13.07
N GLU A 227 3.52 10.12 -12.40
CA GLU A 227 2.70 9.58 -11.31
C GLU A 227 1.84 8.40 -11.78
N GLU A 228 1.22 8.51 -12.94
CA GLU A 228 0.41 7.45 -13.53
C GLU A 228 1.25 6.18 -13.77
N ILE A 229 2.41 6.32 -14.40
CA ILE A 229 3.31 5.20 -14.69
C ILE A 229 3.90 4.63 -13.38
N LEU A 230 4.24 5.49 -12.41
CA LEU A 230 4.74 5.06 -11.11
C LEU A 230 3.71 4.20 -10.36
N ARG A 231 2.46 4.64 -10.28
CA ARG A 231 1.36 3.87 -9.67
C ARG A 231 1.14 2.55 -10.38
N ALA A 232 1.15 2.55 -11.71
CA ALA A 232 1.04 1.33 -12.51
C ALA A 232 2.22 0.37 -12.29
N ALA A 233 3.43 0.88 -12.07
CA ALA A 233 4.60 0.06 -11.74
C ALA A 233 4.45 -0.62 -10.37
N LEU A 234 3.90 0.10 -9.39
CA LEU A 234 3.72 -0.36 -8.00
C LEU A 234 2.41 -1.13 -7.78
N ALA A 235 1.56 -1.34 -8.78
CA ALA A 235 0.23 -1.90 -8.62
C ALA A 235 0.21 -3.36 -8.13
N ARG A 236 1.30 -4.09 -8.26
CA ARG A 236 1.44 -5.49 -7.84
C ARG A 236 2.77 -5.70 -7.12
N PRO A 237 2.84 -6.62 -6.14
CA PRO A 237 4.10 -6.95 -5.48
C PRO A 237 5.11 -7.52 -6.48
N PRO A 238 6.42 -7.29 -6.23
CA PRO A 238 7.46 -7.79 -7.11
C PRO A 238 7.55 -9.32 -7.04
N LYS A 239 7.83 -9.96 -8.17
CA LYS A 239 8.12 -11.40 -8.24
C LYS A 239 9.56 -11.67 -7.82
N SER A 240 9.87 -12.89 -7.36
CA SER A 240 11.22 -13.28 -6.94
C SER A 240 12.28 -13.13 -8.04
N GLY A 241 11.95 -13.45 -9.30
CA GLY A 241 12.90 -13.30 -10.42
C GLY A 241 13.44 -11.88 -10.61
N PRO A 242 12.60 -10.86 -10.80
CA PRO A 242 13.04 -9.46 -10.86
C PRO A 242 13.82 -8.99 -9.62
N VAL A 243 13.40 -9.41 -8.42
CA VAL A 243 14.12 -9.09 -7.17
C VAL A 243 15.53 -9.71 -7.18
N ILE A 244 15.67 -10.98 -7.58
CA ILE A 244 16.97 -11.64 -7.72
C ILE A 244 17.84 -10.92 -8.75
N ASN A 245 17.25 -10.45 -9.86
CA ASN A 245 17.99 -9.66 -10.84
C ASN A 245 18.54 -8.36 -10.23
N VAL A 246 17.77 -7.64 -9.42
CA VAL A 246 18.23 -6.46 -8.67
C VAL A 246 19.39 -6.82 -7.72
N LEU A 247 19.24 -7.88 -6.94
CA LEU A 247 20.26 -8.32 -5.99
C LEU A 247 21.55 -8.77 -6.70
N THR A 248 21.42 -9.45 -7.83
CA THR A 248 22.57 -9.84 -8.68
C THR A 248 23.26 -8.62 -9.28
N HIS A 249 22.49 -7.61 -9.67
CA HIS A 249 23.04 -6.34 -10.14
C HIS A 249 23.81 -5.62 -9.02
N ALA A 250 23.24 -5.51 -7.84
CA ALA A 250 23.90 -4.94 -6.67
C ALA A 250 25.17 -5.73 -6.25
N PHE A 251 25.12 -7.05 -6.28
CA PHE A 251 26.26 -7.92 -6.04
C PHE A 251 27.43 -7.63 -7.01
N GLY A 252 27.13 -7.25 -8.25
CA GLY A 252 28.13 -6.89 -9.25
C GLY A 252 29.08 -5.79 -8.81
N TYR A 253 28.65 -4.87 -7.94
CA TYR A 253 29.48 -3.80 -7.40
C TYR A 253 30.60 -4.30 -6.47
N PHE A 254 30.46 -5.51 -5.91
CA PHE A 254 31.37 -6.08 -4.92
C PHE A 254 32.18 -7.28 -5.41
N LYS A 255 32.02 -7.67 -6.69
CA LYS A 255 32.64 -8.90 -7.22
C LYS A 255 34.16 -8.97 -7.08
N LYS A 256 34.83 -7.82 -7.09
CA LYS A 256 36.32 -7.75 -6.99
C LYS A 256 36.78 -7.87 -5.54
N GLU A 257 36.00 -7.40 -4.58
CA GLU A 257 36.32 -7.31 -3.16
C GLU A 257 35.97 -8.54 -2.36
N LEU A 258 34.97 -9.35 -2.83
CA LEU A 258 34.48 -10.51 -2.12
C LEU A 258 35.31 -11.76 -2.35
N LEU A 259 35.48 -12.55 -1.31
CA LEU A 259 36.08 -13.90 -1.38
C LEU A 259 35.20 -14.88 -2.16
N ALA A 260 35.79 -15.94 -2.67
CA ALA A 260 35.05 -16.99 -3.39
C ALA A 260 33.92 -17.60 -2.54
N ALA A 261 34.17 -17.90 -1.26
CA ALA A 261 33.21 -18.43 -0.32
C ALA A 261 32.03 -17.46 -0.05
N GLU A 262 32.28 -16.13 0.03
CA GLU A 262 31.23 -15.14 0.20
C GLU A 262 30.30 -15.08 -1.04
N LYS A 263 30.89 -15.19 -2.23
CA LYS A 263 30.14 -15.22 -3.51
C LYS A 263 29.25 -16.46 -3.60
N GLU A 264 29.80 -17.62 -3.28
CA GLU A 264 29.07 -18.90 -3.28
C GLU A 264 27.92 -18.87 -2.28
N PHE A 265 28.16 -18.42 -1.05
CA PHE A 265 27.14 -18.28 -0.02
C PHE A 265 25.99 -17.34 -0.45
N PHE A 266 26.30 -16.22 -1.10
CA PHE A 266 25.29 -15.30 -1.59
C PHE A 266 24.46 -15.90 -2.73
N LEU A 267 25.08 -16.59 -3.67
CA LEU A 267 24.38 -17.25 -4.77
C LEU A 267 23.46 -18.37 -4.25
N ASP A 268 23.90 -19.15 -3.24
CA ASP A 268 23.05 -20.12 -2.54
C ASP A 268 21.87 -19.41 -1.85
N ALA A 269 22.10 -18.29 -1.17
CA ALA A 269 21.02 -17.52 -0.55
C ALA A 269 19.99 -17.03 -1.57
N LEU A 270 20.40 -16.59 -2.77
CA LEU A 270 19.47 -16.22 -3.86
C LEU A 270 18.63 -17.41 -4.33
N GLU A 271 19.22 -18.60 -4.44
CA GLU A 271 18.48 -19.81 -4.85
C GLU A 271 17.52 -20.29 -3.76
N ARG A 272 17.90 -20.19 -2.50
CA ARG A 272 17.02 -20.47 -1.36
C ARG A 272 15.86 -19.48 -1.27
N TYR A 273 16.11 -18.21 -1.58
CA TYR A 273 15.04 -17.20 -1.69
C TYR A 273 14.11 -17.51 -2.88
N ARG A 274 14.65 -17.89 -4.04
CA ARG A 274 13.87 -18.28 -5.22
C ARG A 274 12.92 -19.44 -4.92
N SER A 275 13.39 -20.41 -4.15
CA SER A 275 12.63 -21.60 -3.72
C SER A 275 11.78 -21.39 -2.47
N ASN A 276 11.59 -20.14 -2.00
CA ASN A 276 10.82 -19.76 -0.82
C ASN A 276 11.31 -20.44 0.49
N ARG A 277 12.57 -20.79 0.60
CA ARG A 277 13.18 -21.38 1.81
C ARG A 277 13.66 -20.33 2.80
N ILE A 278 13.92 -19.12 2.34
CA ILE A 278 14.31 -17.98 3.18
C ILE A 278 13.56 -16.72 2.72
N PRO A 279 13.28 -15.75 3.63
CA PRO A 279 12.67 -14.48 3.28
C PRO A 279 13.66 -13.55 2.54
N LEU A 280 13.12 -12.54 1.82
CA LEU A 280 13.88 -11.54 1.09
C LEU A 280 14.89 -10.79 1.98
N GLY A 281 14.55 -10.56 3.24
CA GLY A 281 15.42 -9.85 4.19
C GLY A 281 16.81 -10.47 4.34
N VAL A 282 16.96 -11.79 4.13
CA VAL A 282 18.27 -12.47 4.25
C VAL A 282 19.25 -12.02 3.16
N PRO A 283 18.98 -12.19 1.85
CA PRO A 283 19.89 -11.74 0.82
C PRO A 283 20.05 -10.21 0.78
N VAL A 284 19.02 -9.45 1.17
CA VAL A 284 19.11 -7.99 1.32
C VAL A 284 20.11 -7.60 2.42
N ALA A 285 20.06 -8.28 3.59
CA ALA A 285 20.97 -8.02 4.70
C ALA A 285 22.44 -8.31 4.32
N LEU A 286 22.71 -9.35 3.53
CA LEU A 286 24.06 -9.63 3.01
C LEU A 286 24.57 -8.48 2.14
N VAL A 287 23.75 -7.99 1.20
CA VAL A 287 24.16 -6.85 0.37
C VAL A 287 24.32 -5.57 1.21
N ARG A 288 23.42 -5.31 2.18
CA ARG A 288 23.56 -4.16 3.10
C ARG A 288 24.86 -4.22 3.90
N SER A 289 25.31 -5.39 4.36
CA SER A 289 26.57 -5.52 5.06
C SER A 289 27.76 -5.14 4.18
N TRP A 290 27.72 -5.49 2.89
CA TRP A 290 28.77 -5.08 1.94
C TRP A 290 28.71 -3.59 1.59
N ILE A 291 27.50 -3.02 1.46
CA ILE A 291 27.33 -1.56 1.27
C ILE A 291 28.06 -0.80 2.39
N VAL A 292 27.88 -1.23 3.65
CA VAL A 292 28.55 -0.62 4.80
C VAL A 292 30.07 -0.91 4.78
N ARG A 293 30.45 -2.17 4.60
CA ARG A 293 31.87 -2.59 4.61
C ARG A 293 32.71 -1.87 3.57
N PHE A 294 32.18 -1.67 2.36
CA PHE A 294 32.90 -1.09 1.24
C PHE A 294 32.52 0.37 0.95
N ALA A 295 31.72 0.99 1.82
CA ALA A 295 31.27 2.38 1.71
C ALA A 295 30.67 2.71 0.32
N GLN A 296 29.84 1.80 -0.23
CA GLN A 296 29.28 1.93 -1.58
C GLN A 296 28.15 2.97 -1.61
N SER A 297 28.48 4.20 -1.96
CA SER A 297 27.58 5.36 -1.89
C SER A 297 26.33 5.22 -2.76
N TYR A 298 26.47 4.80 -4.01
CA TYR A 298 25.31 4.66 -4.92
C TYR A 298 24.28 3.67 -4.39
N LEU A 299 24.71 2.47 -3.95
CA LEU A 299 23.77 1.47 -3.40
C LEU A 299 23.22 1.92 -2.05
N ASN A 300 24.01 2.63 -1.25
CA ASN A 300 23.57 3.18 0.02
C ASN A 300 22.42 4.19 -0.16
N GLU A 301 22.34 4.89 -1.29
CA GLU A 301 21.24 5.81 -1.59
C GLU A 301 19.98 5.12 -2.14
N GLN A 302 20.06 3.85 -2.55
CA GLN A 302 18.91 3.14 -3.12
C GLN A 302 17.88 2.79 -2.05
N TYR A 303 16.63 3.22 -2.25
CA TYR A 303 15.50 2.88 -1.37
C TYR A 303 15.10 1.41 -1.40
N PHE A 304 15.60 0.62 -2.34
CA PHE A 304 15.42 -0.84 -2.35
C PHE A 304 15.94 -1.51 -1.07
N PHE A 305 17.03 -0.99 -0.49
CA PHE A 305 17.63 -1.53 0.72
C PHE A 305 17.06 -0.93 2.01
N ASP A 306 16.30 0.16 1.91
CA ASP A 306 15.69 0.87 3.02
C ASP A 306 14.42 1.60 2.54
N PRO A 307 13.35 0.82 2.18
CA PRO A 307 12.17 1.38 1.53
C PRO A 307 11.24 2.16 2.47
N TYR A 308 11.23 1.84 3.76
CA TYR A 308 10.43 2.44 4.83
C TYR A 308 11.17 2.28 6.18
N PRO A 309 10.74 2.98 7.26
CA PRO A 309 11.38 2.87 8.59
C PRO A 309 11.53 1.43 9.08
N GLU A 310 12.72 1.09 9.59
CA GLU A 310 13.09 -0.29 9.97
C GLU A 310 12.23 -0.83 11.13
N ASP A 311 11.79 0.03 12.04
CA ASP A 311 10.88 -0.30 13.14
C ASP A 311 9.45 -0.67 12.69
N LEU A 312 9.11 -0.50 11.41
CA LEU A 312 7.89 -1.05 10.81
C LEU A 312 8.03 -2.52 10.35
N ILE A 313 9.22 -3.09 10.45
CA ILE A 313 9.48 -4.49 10.10
C ILE A 313 9.09 -5.37 11.28
N GLU A 314 7.87 -5.89 11.28
CA GLU A 314 7.46 -6.95 12.20
C GLU A 314 7.59 -8.31 11.50
N VAL A 315 8.35 -9.23 12.12
CA VAL A 315 8.55 -10.60 11.61
C VAL A 315 7.32 -11.48 11.87
N SER A 316 6.35 -11.02 12.67
CA SER A 316 5.11 -11.75 12.95
C SER A 316 4.23 -11.88 11.71
N ASP A 317 3.92 -13.10 11.33
CA ASP A 317 2.91 -13.43 10.33
C ASP A 317 1.72 -14.12 11.00
N SER A 318 0.50 -13.82 10.57
CA SER A 318 -0.71 -14.47 11.08
C SER A 318 -0.81 -15.96 10.74
N GLY A 319 0.11 -16.51 9.95
CA GLY A 319 0.11 -17.90 9.49
C GLY A 319 -1.09 -18.28 8.59
N LYS A 320 -2.01 -17.34 8.35
CA LYS A 320 -3.16 -17.53 7.46
C LYS A 320 -2.74 -17.18 6.04
N GLY A 321 -2.01 -18.07 5.38
CA GLY A 321 -1.53 -17.91 4.01
C GLY A 321 -2.60 -17.33 3.07
N ARG A 322 -2.59 -16.01 2.90
CA ARG A 322 -3.37 -15.32 1.90
C ARG A 322 -2.48 -15.14 0.70
N GLU A 323 -2.65 -16.00 -0.29
CA GLU A 323 -1.91 -15.90 -1.54
C GLU A 323 -2.15 -14.53 -2.19
N LEU A 324 -1.06 -13.92 -2.62
CA LEU A 324 -1.03 -12.79 -3.53
C LEU A 324 -1.32 -13.31 -4.94
N ARG A 325 -2.59 -13.47 -5.29
CA ARG A 325 -3.02 -13.79 -6.66
C ARG A 325 -3.57 -12.56 -7.33
#